data_baf75b7df83f9881015e4c4e2c03d168
#
_entry.id   baf75b7df83f9881015e4c4e2c03d168
#
_cell.length_a   1.000
_cell.length_b   1.000
_cell.length_c   1.000
_cell.angle_alpha   90.00
_cell.angle_beta   90.00
_cell.angle_gamma   90.00
#
_symmetry.space_group_name_H-M   'P 1'
#
loop_
_entity.id
_entity.type
_entity.pdbx_description
1 polymer ?
#
loop_
_entity_poly.entity_id
_entity_poly.type
_entity_poly.pdbx_seq_one_letter_code
_entity_poly.pdbx_strand_id
1 'polypeptide(L)'
;MSFINEIKLILVHLMIKERERMKRMRKPVIEFENFSFQYRVQSSPTLKNINLTIYEGEKVVIVGPSGSGKSTIAHCINGLIPNIYKGTTSGTFKIKGQNALKHNIFERSAHVGTVLQNPDDQFIGLTVGEDIAFKLENLVVPQQEMIETVQKVAQLVNVDSHLTYSPHQLSGGQKQRVTLAGVLVDDIDILLFDEPLANLDPAAGLHTMTL
;
A
#
# COMPACT_ATOMS: atom_id res chain seq x y z
N MET A 1 -0.44 -44.10 -15.56
CA MET A 1 -0.26 -43.07 -14.50
C MET A 1 1.02 -42.23 -14.65
N SER A 2 2.05 -42.66 -15.35
CA SER A 2 3.32 -41.92 -15.56
C SER A 2 3.18 -40.67 -16.42
N PHE A 3 2.49 -40.75 -17.56
CA PHE A 3 2.43 -39.67 -18.58
C PHE A 3 1.74 -38.39 -18.10
N ILE A 4 0.68 -38.50 -17.28
CA ILE A 4 -0.04 -37.35 -16.73
C ILE A 4 0.78 -36.59 -15.69
N ASN A 5 1.62 -37.32 -14.94
CA ASN A 5 2.51 -36.67 -13.96
C ASN A 5 3.67 -35.93 -14.62
N GLU A 6 4.22 -36.43 -15.72
CA GLU A 6 5.24 -35.73 -16.52
C GLU A 6 4.70 -34.49 -17.18
N ILE A 7 3.48 -34.52 -17.75
CA ILE A 7 2.84 -33.34 -18.35
C ILE A 7 2.56 -32.28 -17.28
N LYS A 8 2.09 -32.65 -16.07
CA LYS A 8 1.91 -31.71 -14.96
C LYS A 8 3.23 -31.07 -14.53
N LEU A 9 4.29 -31.85 -14.45
CA LEU A 9 5.62 -31.35 -14.07
C LEU A 9 6.20 -30.39 -15.09
N ILE A 10 6.00 -30.67 -16.40
CA ILE A 10 6.43 -29.80 -17.51
C ILE A 10 5.61 -28.49 -17.50
N LEU A 11 4.29 -28.56 -17.31
CA LEU A 11 3.43 -27.37 -17.21
C LEU A 11 3.79 -26.48 -16.03
N VAL A 12 4.02 -27.06 -14.86
CA VAL A 12 4.48 -26.32 -13.67
C VAL A 12 5.85 -25.68 -13.93
N HIS A 13 6.78 -26.39 -14.55
CA HIS A 13 8.10 -25.87 -14.89
C HIS A 13 8.06 -24.74 -15.93
N LEU A 14 7.19 -24.85 -16.93
CA LEU A 14 6.94 -23.78 -17.91
C LEU A 14 6.32 -22.55 -17.28
N MET A 15 5.30 -22.74 -16.40
CA MET A 15 4.68 -21.64 -15.67
C MET A 15 5.67 -20.92 -14.74
N ILE A 16 6.56 -21.65 -14.07
CA ILE A 16 7.62 -21.08 -13.25
C ILE A 16 8.60 -20.28 -14.11
N LYS A 17 9.07 -20.85 -15.23
CA LYS A 17 9.98 -20.15 -16.17
C LYS A 17 9.33 -18.89 -16.76
N GLU A 18 8.06 -18.95 -17.13
CA GLU A 18 7.32 -17.82 -17.66
C GLU A 18 7.12 -16.71 -16.61
N ARG A 19 6.83 -17.10 -15.35
CA ARG A 19 6.76 -16.19 -14.22
C ARG A 19 8.11 -15.50 -13.94
N GLU A 20 9.21 -16.25 -13.98
CA GLU A 20 10.57 -15.70 -13.84
C GLU A 20 10.97 -14.79 -15.02
N ARG A 21 10.57 -15.15 -16.25
CA ARG A 21 10.76 -14.31 -17.43
C ARG A 21 9.97 -13.01 -17.34
N MET A 22 8.72 -13.07 -16.90
CA MET A 22 7.87 -11.90 -16.67
C MET A 22 8.44 -11.00 -15.58
N LYS A 23 8.99 -11.56 -14.49
CA LYS A 23 9.69 -10.79 -13.45
C LYS A 23 10.90 -10.04 -14.00
N ARG A 24 11.68 -10.64 -14.90
CA ARG A 24 12.86 -10.01 -15.52
C ARG A 24 12.50 -8.84 -16.46
N MET A 25 11.27 -8.76 -16.93
CA MET A 25 10.77 -7.68 -17.78
C MET A 25 10.11 -6.53 -17.01
N ARG A 26 9.76 -6.76 -15.72
CA ARG A 26 9.13 -5.75 -14.86
C ARG A 26 10.17 -4.93 -14.12
N LYS A 27 9.89 -3.65 -13.93
CA LYS A 27 10.76 -2.77 -13.14
C LYS A 27 10.55 -3.04 -11.64
N PRO A 28 11.63 -3.16 -10.84
CA PRO A 28 11.49 -3.21 -9.40
C PRO A 28 10.98 -1.87 -8.87
N VAL A 29 9.97 -1.91 -8.01
CA VAL A 29 9.42 -0.72 -7.35
C VAL A 29 9.84 -0.63 -5.89
N ILE A 30 10.06 -1.77 -5.23
CA ILE A 30 10.59 -1.86 -3.86
C ILE A 30 11.73 -2.87 -3.85
N GLU A 31 12.88 -2.48 -3.27
CA GLU A 31 14.05 -3.35 -3.15
C GLU A 31 14.67 -3.22 -1.75
N PHE A 32 14.71 -4.32 -1.02
CA PHE A 32 15.48 -4.48 0.21
C PHE A 32 16.62 -5.47 -0.06
N GLU A 33 17.86 -5.09 0.22
CA GLU A 33 19.04 -5.93 0.07
C GLU A 33 19.82 -5.97 1.39
N ASN A 34 19.86 -7.13 2.04
CA ASN A 34 20.48 -7.35 3.35
C ASN A 34 20.07 -6.28 4.37
N PHE A 35 18.83 -5.81 4.25
CA PHE A 35 18.33 -4.69 5.05
C PHE A 35 18.00 -5.14 6.46
N SER A 36 18.50 -4.38 7.44
CA SER A 36 18.15 -4.56 8.85
C SER A 36 17.77 -3.22 9.47
N PHE A 37 16.83 -3.28 10.42
CA PHE A 37 16.42 -2.11 11.19
C PHE A 37 16.23 -2.45 12.65
N GLN A 38 16.74 -1.57 13.52
CA GLN A 38 16.59 -1.65 14.97
C GLN A 38 16.06 -0.34 15.50
N TYR A 39 14.91 -0.35 16.19
CA TYR A 39 14.40 0.82 16.88
C TYR A 39 15.38 1.27 17.98
N ARG A 40 15.49 2.58 18.20
CA ARG A 40 16.42 3.16 19.21
C ARG A 40 16.20 2.59 20.62
N VAL A 41 14.96 2.24 20.96
CA VAL A 41 14.56 1.74 22.29
C VAL A 41 14.70 0.22 22.44
N GLN A 42 15.06 -0.50 21.39
CA GLN A 42 15.19 -1.95 21.40
C GLN A 42 16.66 -2.38 21.45
N SER A 43 16.93 -3.51 22.11
CA SER A 43 18.26 -4.10 22.21
C SER A 43 18.64 -5.00 21.04
N SER A 44 17.70 -5.34 20.17
CA SER A 44 17.91 -6.20 19.00
C SER A 44 17.16 -5.70 17.77
N PRO A 45 17.66 -6.00 16.55
CA PRO A 45 16.99 -5.62 15.33
C PRO A 45 15.60 -6.26 15.20
N THR A 46 14.59 -5.46 14.82
CA THR A 46 13.26 -5.93 14.47
C THR A 46 13.24 -6.53 13.07
N LEU A 47 13.94 -5.92 12.12
CA LEU A 47 14.17 -6.49 10.80
C LEU A 47 15.63 -6.96 10.71
N LYS A 48 15.84 -8.18 10.20
CA LYS A 48 17.19 -8.79 10.10
C LYS A 48 17.40 -9.33 8.69
N ASN A 49 18.39 -8.79 7.98
CA ASN A 49 18.84 -9.28 6.67
C ASN A 49 17.69 -9.51 5.69
N ILE A 50 16.76 -8.56 5.61
CA ILE A 50 15.62 -8.64 4.68
C ILE A 50 16.15 -8.52 3.26
N ASN A 51 15.79 -9.50 2.43
CA ASN A 51 16.00 -9.50 0.99
C ASN A 51 14.63 -9.68 0.33
N LEU A 52 14.11 -8.62 -0.25
CA LEU A 52 12.78 -8.57 -0.85
C LEU A 52 12.79 -7.64 -2.04
N THR A 53 12.33 -8.12 -3.18
CA THR A 53 12.09 -7.28 -4.36
C THR A 53 10.63 -7.41 -4.77
N ILE A 54 9.95 -6.29 -4.90
CA ILE A 54 8.57 -6.20 -5.42
C ILE A 54 8.62 -5.45 -6.74
N TYR A 55 7.96 -6.00 -7.75
CA TYR A 55 7.95 -5.48 -9.10
C TYR A 55 6.63 -4.76 -9.40
N GLU A 56 6.66 -3.87 -10.40
CA GLU A 56 5.49 -3.15 -10.89
C GLU A 56 4.32 -4.11 -11.20
N GLY A 57 3.12 -3.77 -10.71
CA GLY A 57 1.89 -4.55 -10.86
C GLY A 57 1.84 -5.85 -10.04
N GLU A 58 2.78 -6.10 -9.12
CA GLU A 58 2.68 -7.23 -8.19
C GLU A 58 1.72 -6.92 -7.03
N LYS A 59 0.86 -7.90 -6.71
CA LYS A 59 0.08 -7.93 -5.47
C LYS A 59 0.83 -8.84 -4.47
N VAL A 60 1.27 -8.28 -3.35
CA VAL A 60 2.09 -8.96 -2.34
C VAL A 60 1.38 -8.95 -1.01
N VAL A 61 1.29 -10.09 -0.36
CA VAL A 61 0.75 -10.22 1.00
C VAL A 61 1.87 -10.65 1.94
N ILE A 62 2.08 -9.88 3.01
CA ILE A 62 3.05 -10.19 4.06
C ILE A 62 2.30 -10.78 5.25
N VAL A 63 2.55 -12.05 5.56
CA VAL A 63 1.91 -12.77 6.65
C VAL A 63 2.94 -13.19 7.71
N GLY A 64 2.52 -13.28 8.94
CA GLY A 64 3.37 -13.71 10.06
C GLY A 64 2.73 -13.40 11.41
N PRO A 65 3.26 -13.97 12.51
CA PRO A 65 2.74 -13.72 13.85
C PRO A 65 2.87 -12.25 14.26
N SER A 66 2.14 -11.86 15.31
CA SER A 66 2.31 -10.52 15.89
C SER A 66 3.76 -10.32 16.36
N GLY A 67 4.29 -9.10 16.18
CA GLY A 67 5.68 -8.78 16.51
C GLY A 67 6.74 -9.28 15.52
N SER A 68 6.37 -9.93 14.41
CA SER A 68 7.34 -10.42 13.40
C SER A 68 7.95 -9.32 12.51
N GLY A 69 7.56 -8.05 12.68
CA GLY A 69 8.11 -6.93 11.92
C GLY A 69 7.29 -6.51 10.69
N LYS A 70 6.08 -7.05 10.47
CA LYS A 70 5.22 -6.69 9.32
C LYS A 70 4.96 -5.18 9.23
N SER A 71 4.46 -4.58 10.32
CA SER A 71 4.23 -3.12 10.39
C SER A 71 5.53 -2.33 10.29
N THR A 72 6.66 -2.89 10.74
CA THR A 72 7.97 -2.24 10.58
C THR A 72 8.39 -2.16 9.11
N ILE A 73 8.12 -3.21 8.30
CA ILE A 73 8.34 -3.15 6.85
C ILE A 73 7.40 -2.10 6.23
N ALA A 74 6.13 -2.07 6.63
CA ALA A 74 5.17 -1.06 6.17
C ALA A 74 5.65 0.37 6.51
N HIS A 75 6.16 0.59 7.74
CA HIS A 75 6.73 1.87 8.17
C HIS A 75 7.99 2.26 7.39
N CYS A 76 8.79 1.30 6.93
CA CYS A 76 9.89 1.60 6.00
C CYS A 76 9.33 2.07 4.65
N ILE A 77 8.34 1.35 4.11
CA ILE A 77 7.79 1.64 2.78
C ILE A 77 7.08 3.00 2.77
N ASN A 78 6.24 3.33 3.75
CA ASN A 78 5.51 4.60 3.81
C ASN A 78 6.33 5.80 4.32
N GLY A 79 7.60 5.57 4.72
CA GLY A 79 8.51 6.63 5.14
C GLY A 79 8.41 7.05 6.59
N LEU A 80 7.59 6.41 7.42
CA LEU A 80 7.61 6.65 8.87
C LEU A 80 8.95 6.27 9.49
N ILE A 81 9.65 5.29 8.91
CA ILE A 81 11.06 5.01 9.16
C ILE A 81 11.88 5.59 8.00
N PRO A 82 12.90 6.41 8.25
CA PRO A 82 13.43 6.84 9.54
C PRO A 82 12.88 8.19 10.04
N ASN A 83 11.84 8.75 9.42
CA ASN A 83 11.42 10.14 9.68
C ASN A 83 10.80 10.30 11.06
N ILE A 84 9.86 9.46 11.44
CA ILE A 84 9.17 9.46 12.75
C ILE A 84 9.81 8.45 13.69
N TYR A 85 9.90 7.19 13.27
CA TYR A 85 10.49 6.13 14.06
C TYR A 85 11.99 6.06 13.85
N LYS A 86 12.73 6.55 14.84
CA LYS A 86 14.21 6.60 14.79
C LYS A 86 14.81 5.26 15.16
N GLY A 87 15.91 4.92 14.49
CA GLY A 87 16.63 3.68 14.72
C GLY A 87 17.91 3.60 13.91
N THR A 88 18.55 2.45 13.94
CA THR A 88 19.75 2.12 13.16
C THR A 88 19.36 1.23 11.99
N THR A 89 19.84 1.57 10.80
CA THR A 89 19.64 0.79 9.57
C THR A 89 20.98 0.25 9.07
N SER A 90 20.92 -0.93 8.42
CA SER A 90 22.04 -1.45 7.62
C SER A 90 21.49 -2.09 6.34
N GLY A 91 22.37 -2.32 5.36
CA GLY A 91 21.97 -2.76 4.03
C GLY A 91 21.37 -1.63 3.19
N THR A 92 20.62 -1.98 2.13
CA THR A 92 20.04 -1.00 1.23
C THR A 92 18.51 -1.16 1.16
N PHE A 93 17.83 -0.02 1.02
CA PHE A 93 16.41 0.03 0.76
C PHE A 93 16.14 1.09 -0.30
N LYS A 94 15.52 0.66 -1.43
CA LYS A 94 15.20 1.53 -2.55
C LYS A 94 13.71 1.48 -2.89
N ILE A 95 13.20 2.60 -3.35
CA ILE A 95 11.90 2.71 -4.03
C ILE A 95 12.17 3.32 -5.40
N LYS A 96 11.69 2.67 -6.46
CA LYS A 96 11.93 3.06 -7.87
C LYS A 96 13.42 3.32 -8.17
N GLY A 97 14.30 2.49 -7.61
CA GLY A 97 15.76 2.59 -7.76
C GLY A 97 16.45 3.68 -6.93
N GLN A 98 15.70 4.54 -6.24
CA GLN A 98 16.25 5.61 -5.39
C GLN A 98 16.37 5.16 -3.93
N ASN A 99 17.41 5.66 -3.23
CA ASN A 99 17.59 5.34 -1.81
C ASN A 99 16.43 5.92 -0.98
N ALA A 100 15.55 5.04 -0.55
CA ALA A 100 14.34 5.40 0.14
C ALA A 100 14.55 6.00 1.55
N LEU A 101 15.67 5.74 2.20
CA LEU A 101 15.98 6.29 3.52
C LEU A 101 16.35 7.80 3.50
N LYS A 102 16.61 8.34 2.31
CA LYS A 102 16.92 9.77 2.12
C LYS A 102 15.69 10.63 1.88
N HIS A 103 14.57 10.02 1.50
CA HIS A 103 13.33 10.75 1.23
C HIS A 103 12.64 11.15 2.55
N ASN A 104 12.16 12.38 2.61
CA ASN A 104 11.25 12.81 3.65
C ASN A 104 9.85 12.23 3.43
N ILE A 105 8.93 12.44 4.39
CA ILE A 105 7.56 11.90 4.32
C ILE A 105 6.79 12.46 3.12
N PHE A 106 6.96 13.74 2.82
CA PHE A 106 6.28 14.39 1.68
C PHE A 106 6.74 13.80 0.34
N GLU A 107 8.04 13.67 0.12
CA GLU A 107 8.59 13.01 -1.08
C GLU A 107 8.13 11.54 -1.19
N ARG A 108 8.00 10.84 -0.05
CA ARG A 108 7.51 9.48 -0.01
C ARG A 108 6.02 9.38 -0.36
N SER A 109 5.20 10.30 0.11
CA SER A 109 3.75 10.31 -0.15
C SER A 109 3.39 10.55 -1.62
N ALA A 110 4.31 11.07 -2.43
CA ALA A 110 4.15 11.16 -3.88
C ALA A 110 4.20 9.80 -4.59
N HIS A 111 4.75 8.78 -3.93
CA HIS A 111 4.89 7.44 -4.51
C HIS A 111 4.09 6.36 -3.77
N VAL A 112 3.84 6.56 -2.47
CA VAL A 112 3.25 5.54 -1.60
C VAL A 112 1.99 6.08 -0.95
N GLY A 113 0.86 5.50 -1.30
CA GLY A 113 -0.40 5.71 -0.60
C GLY A 113 -0.63 4.63 0.44
N THR A 114 -1.10 5.00 1.63
CA THR A 114 -1.34 4.06 2.73
C THR A 114 -2.78 4.12 3.17
N VAL A 115 -3.44 2.96 3.21
CA VAL A 115 -4.75 2.75 3.83
C VAL A 115 -4.51 2.12 5.19
N LEU A 116 -4.91 2.81 6.27
CA LEU A 116 -4.71 2.37 7.65
C LEU A 116 -5.75 1.33 8.06
N GLN A 117 -5.45 0.58 9.11
CA GLN A 117 -6.32 -0.43 9.71
C GLN A 117 -7.66 0.15 10.17
N ASN A 118 -7.67 1.32 10.79
CA ASN A 118 -8.86 2.01 11.24
C ASN A 118 -9.14 3.23 10.36
N PRO A 119 -10.20 3.21 9.53
CA PRO A 119 -10.56 4.33 8.66
C PRO A 119 -10.83 5.63 9.42
N ASP A 120 -11.39 5.56 10.63
CA ASP A 120 -11.75 6.74 11.43
C ASP A 120 -10.51 7.60 11.79
N ASP A 121 -9.33 7.00 11.84
CA ASP A 121 -8.07 7.71 12.13
C ASP A 121 -7.53 8.49 10.91
N GLN A 122 -8.11 8.30 9.73
CA GLN A 122 -7.70 8.98 8.49
C GLN A 122 -8.60 10.16 8.11
N PHE A 123 -9.84 10.24 8.60
CA PHE A 123 -10.76 11.29 8.18
C PHE A 123 -10.39 12.66 8.75
N ILE A 124 -10.31 13.63 7.85
CA ILE A 124 -10.00 15.04 8.13
C ILE A 124 -11.13 15.95 7.65
N GLY A 125 -11.77 15.59 6.52
CA GLY A 125 -12.88 16.34 5.92
C GLY A 125 -14.16 16.28 6.74
N LEU A 126 -14.99 17.32 6.70
CA LEU A 126 -16.33 17.33 7.29
C LEU A 126 -17.30 16.48 6.45
N THR A 127 -17.08 16.41 5.16
CA THR A 127 -17.83 15.58 4.21
C THR A 127 -16.89 14.59 3.51
N VAL A 128 -17.49 13.53 2.97
CA VAL A 128 -16.77 12.54 2.15
C VAL A 128 -16.04 13.20 0.98
N GLY A 129 -16.71 14.15 0.31
CA GLY A 129 -16.11 14.86 -0.82
C GLY A 129 -14.88 15.67 -0.43
N GLU A 130 -14.95 16.39 0.70
CA GLU A 130 -13.82 17.16 1.25
C GLU A 130 -12.68 16.23 1.68
N ASP A 131 -13.00 15.10 2.30
CA ASP A 131 -11.98 14.14 2.74
C ASP A 131 -11.22 13.55 1.56
N ILE A 132 -11.92 13.16 0.49
CA ILE A 132 -11.30 12.69 -0.75
C ILE A 132 -10.48 13.82 -1.42
N ALA A 133 -10.98 15.07 -1.42
CA ALA A 133 -10.31 16.22 -2.02
C ALA A 133 -9.06 16.68 -1.27
N PHE A 134 -8.91 16.35 0.01
CA PHE A 134 -7.93 16.93 0.92
C PHE A 134 -6.50 16.95 0.36
N LYS A 135 -6.05 15.87 -0.30
CA LYS A 135 -4.72 15.81 -0.90
C LYS A 135 -4.61 16.76 -2.09
N LEU A 136 -5.64 16.87 -2.92
CA LEU A 136 -5.66 17.75 -4.09
C LEU A 136 -5.67 19.23 -3.69
N GLU A 137 -6.34 19.57 -2.58
CA GLU A 137 -6.30 20.90 -1.99
C GLU A 137 -4.88 21.29 -1.55
N ASN A 138 -4.19 20.37 -0.87
CA ASN A 138 -2.79 20.58 -0.45
C ASN A 138 -1.83 20.72 -1.65
N LEU A 139 -2.16 20.13 -2.79
CA LEU A 139 -1.41 20.27 -4.05
C LEU A 139 -1.83 21.50 -4.87
N VAL A 140 -2.79 22.30 -4.37
CA VAL A 140 -3.33 23.51 -5.01
C VAL A 140 -3.89 23.20 -6.41
N VAL A 141 -4.55 22.05 -6.57
CA VAL A 141 -5.22 21.68 -7.82
C VAL A 141 -6.39 22.63 -8.09
N PRO A 142 -6.61 23.09 -9.34
CA PRO A 142 -7.75 23.93 -9.67
C PRO A 142 -9.09 23.29 -9.28
N GLN A 143 -10.02 24.09 -8.73
CA GLN A 143 -11.28 23.60 -8.16
C GLN A 143 -12.07 22.71 -9.12
N GLN A 144 -12.16 23.09 -10.40
CA GLN A 144 -12.92 22.32 -11.39
C GLN A 144 -12.30 20.92 -11.62
N GLU A 145 -10.99 20.86 -11.75
CA GLU A 145 -10.24 19.60 -11.92
C GLU A 145 -10.35 18.71 -10.66
N MET A 146 -10.31 19.33 -9.49
CA MET A 146 -10.48 18.64 -8.22
C MET A 146 -11.88 18.00 -8.11
N ILE A 147 -12.95 18.72 -8.44
CA ILE A 147 -14.33 18.21 -8.44
C ILE A 147 -14.46 17.01 -9.38
N GLU A 148 -13.94 17.11 -10.60
CA GLU A 148 -13.98 16.04 -11.59
C GLU A 148 -13.20 14.80 -11.13
N THR A 149 -12.02 14.98 -10.54
CA THR A 149 -11.18 13.90 -10.01
C THR A 149 -11.86 13.19 -8.84
N VAL A 150 -12.40 13.96 -7.87
CA VAL A 150 -13.13 13.43 -6.72
C VAL A 150 -14.34 12.61 -7.18
N GLN A 151 -15.13 13.13 -8.12
CA GLN A 151 -16.30 12.43 -8.67
C GLN A 151 -15.89 11.11 -9.34
N LYS A 152 -14.84 11.14 -10.17
CA LYS A 152 -14.33 9.94 -10.87
C LYS A 152 -13.85 8.88 -9.88
N VAL A 153 -13.09 9.25 -8.88
CA VAL A 153 -12.56 8.30 -7.90
C VAL A 153 -13.66 7.78 -6.99
N ALA A 154 -14.61 8.62 -6.57
CA ALA A 154 -15.76 8.20 -5.78
C ALA A 154 -16.61 7.16 -6.52
N GLN A 155 -16.83 7.32 -7.84
CA GLN A 155 -17.50 6.33 -8.68
C GLN A 155 -16.71 5.02 -8.75
N LEU A 156 -15.38 5.09 -8.90
CA LEU A 156 -14.52 3.89 -8.96
C LEU A 156 -14.68 3.00 -7.73
N VAL A 157 -14.82 3.61 -6.54
CA VAL A 157 -14.96 2.88 -5.27
C VAL A 157 -16.42 2.77 -4.78
N ASN A 158 -17.41 3.18 -5.59
CA ASN A 158 -18.85 3.14 -5.28
C ASN A 158 -19.23 3.92 -4.00
N VAL A 159 -18.80 5.18 -3.90
CA VAL A 159 -19.18 6.12 -2.82
C VAL A 159 -19.66 7.48 -3.34
N ASP A 160 -19.86 7.62 -4.64
CA ASP A 160 -20.29 8.86 -5.31
C ASP A 160 -21.62 9.42 -4.78
N SER A 161 -22.56 8.56 -4.38
CA SER A 161 -23.82 8.95 -3.76
C SER A 161 -23.68 9.50 -2.32
N HIS A 162 -22.48 9.40 -1.72
CA HIS A 162 -22.24 9.78 -0.33
C HIS A 162 -21.34 11.02 -0.19
N LEU A 163 -20.97 11.69 -1.27
CA LEU A 163 -20.01 12.80 -1.26
C LEU A 163 -20.38 13.95 -0.29
N THR A 164 -21.67 14.17 -0.06
CA THR A 164 -22.17 15.21 0.86
C THR A 164 -22.39 14.73 2.29
N TYR A 165 -22.20 13.43 2.55
CA TYR A 165 -22.39 12.84 3.89
C TYR A 165 -21.17 13.10 4.75
N SER A 166 -21.39 13.18 6.08
CA SER A 166 -20.28 13.09 7.02
C SER A 166 -19.69 11.68 7.01
N PRO A 167 -18.36 11.51 7.06
CA PRO A 167 -17.72 10.19 7.16
C PRO A 167 -18.25 9.35 8.34
N HIS A 168 -18.68 10.00 9.43
CA HIS A 168 -19.22 9.32 10.61
C HIS A 168 -20.59 8.65 10.37
N GLN A 169 -21.31 9.03 9.31
CA GLN A 169 -22.61 8.45 8.95
C GLN A 169 -22.47 7.16 8.12
N LEU A 170 -21.26 6.81 7.72
CA LEU A 170 -20.96 5.70 6.83
C LEU A 170 -20.81 4.39 7.60
N SER A 171 -21.17 3.28 6.93
CA SER A 171 -20.80 1.93 7.40
C SER A 171 -19.29 1.71 7.33
N GLY A 172 -18.76 0.73 8.08
CA GLY A 172 -17.33 0.41 8.06
C GLY A 172 -16.76 0.14 6.68
N GLY A 173 -17.49 -0.59 5.82
CA GLY A 173 -17.08 -0.84 4.44
C GLY A 173 -17.15 0.40 3.55
N GLN A 174 -18.10 1.33 3.77
CA GLN A 174 -18.12 2.61 3.08
C GLN A 174 -16.95 3.49 3.52
N LYS A 175 -16.66 3.56 4.82
CA LYS A 175 -15.49 4.28 5.36
C LYS A 175 -14.19 3.82 4.71
N GLN A 176 -13.96 2.50 4.60
CA GLN A 176 -12.78 1.98 3.92
C GLN A 176 -12.72 2.37 2.44
N ARG A 177 -13.84 2.38 1.74
CA ARG A 177 -13.86 2.84 0.35
C ARG A 177 -13.56 4.32 0.22
N VAL A 178 -14.01 5.15 1.18
CA VAL A 178 -13.65 6.58 1.22
C VAL A 178 -12.16 6.77 1.47
N THR A 179 -11.57 6.07 2.44
CA THR A 179 -10.11 6.14 2.67
C THR A 179 -9.31 5.68 1.46
N LEU A 180 -9.78 4.63 0.77
CA LEU A 180 -9.17 4.18 -0.49
C LEU A 180 -9.28 5.26 -1.58
N ALA A 181 -10.45 5.92 -1.72
CA ALA A 181 -10.64 7.03 -2.65
C ALA A 181 -9.66 8.17 -2.37
N GLY A 182 -9.53 8.60 -1.11
CA GLY A 182 -8.58 9.64 -0.70
C GLY A 182 -7.12 9.33 -0.99
N VAL A 183 -6.77 8.04 -1.11
CA VAL A 183 -5.44 7.60 -1.54
C VAL A 183 -5.32 7.56 -3.07
N LEU A 184 -6.38 7.17 -3.78
CA LEU A 184 -6.40 6.99 -5.24
C LEU A 184 -6.60 8.28 -6.03
N VAL A 185 -6.89 9.42 -5.39
CA VAL A 185 -7.03 10.72 -6.08
C VAL A 185 -5.73 11.21 -6.70
N ASP A 186 -4.60 10.68 -6.25
CA ASP A 186 -3.29 10.98 -6.78
C ASP A 186 -2.70 9.78 -7.53
N ASP A 187 -1.77 10.04 -8.45
CA ASP A 187 -1.09 9.02 -9.25
C ASP A 187 0.02 8.37 -8.42
N ILE A 188 -0.34 7.44 -7.55
CA ILE A 188 0.59 6.71 -6.68
C ILE A 188 1.12 5.44 -7.36
N ASP A 189 2.39 5.13 -7.11
CA ASP A 189 3.05 3.93 -7.65
C ASP A 189 2.82 2.67 -6.79
N ILE A 190 2.66 2.87 -5.47
CA ILE A 190 2.59 1.80 -4.47
C ILE A 190 1.39 2.05 -3.55
N LEU A 191 0.48 1.09 -3.50
CA LEU A 191 -0.64 1.08 -2.56
C LEU A 191 -0.32 0.12 -1.42
N LEU A 192 -0.24 0.65 -0.21
CA LEU A 192 0.05 -0.09 1.01
C LEU A 192 -1.22 -0.21 1.85
N PHE A 193 -1.58 -1.44 2.22
CA PHE A 193 -2.66 -1.72 3.15
C PHE A 193 -2.09 -2.24 4.47
N ASP A 194 -2.41 -1.60 5.59
CA ASP A 194 -2.06 -2.08 6.92
C ASP A 194 -3.29 -2.73 7.56
N GLU A 195 -3.33 -4.06 7.54
CA GLU A 195 -4.41 -4.92 8.06
C GLU A 195 -5.84 -4.52 7.59
N PRO A 196 -6.08 -4.31 6.28
CA PRO A 196 -7.32 -3.71 5.76
C PRO A 196 -8.58 -4.56 6.01
N LEU A 197 -8.41 -5.83 6.37
CA LEU A 197 -9.52 -6.77 6.54
C LEU A 197 -9.93 -6.97 8.01
N ALA A 198 -9.21 -6.38 8.96
CA ALA A 198 -9.44 -6.62 10.38
C ALA A 198 -10.84 -6.21 10.86
N ASN A 199 -11.47 -5.24 10.17
CA ASN A 199 -12.77 -4.66 10.53
C ASN A 199 -13.85 -4.87 9.45
N LEU A 200 -13.59 -5.70 8.42
CA LEU A 200 -14.58 -5.98 7.36
C LEU A 200 -15.24 -7.33 7.55
N ASP A 201 -16.51 -7.40 7.16
CA ASP A 201 -17.11 -8.71 6.89
C ASP A 201 -16.40 -9.39 5.70
N PRO A 202 -16.40 -10.74 5.65
CA PRO A 202 -15.67 -11.48 4.61
C PRO A 202 -16.08 -11.15 3.16
N ALA A 203 -17.34 -10.73 2.94
CA ALA A 203 -17.83 -10.39 1.60
C ALA A 203 -17.33 -9.02 1.14
N ALA A 204 -17.31 -8.02 2.05
CA ALA A 204 -16.74 -6.70 1.77
C ALA A 204 -15.22 -6.76 1.57
N GLY A 205 -14.53 -7.64 2.32
CA GLY A 205 -13.09 -7.89 2.16
C GLY A 205 -12.70 -8.42 0.79
N LEU A 206 -13.47 -9.38 0.25
CA LEU A 206 -13.27 -9.92 -1.10
C LEU A 206 -13.41 -8.85 -2.19
N HIS A 207 -14.39 -7.95 -2.06
CA HIS A 207 -14.63 -6.89 -3.04
C HIS A 207 -13.50 -5.85 -3.06
N THR A 208 -12.97 -5.49 -1.90
CA THR A 208 -11.83 -4.56 -1.78
C THR A 208 -10.54 -5.12 -2.39
N MET A 209 -10.35 -6.45 -2.35
CA MET A 209 -9.18 -7.11 -2.95
C MET A 209 -9.26 -7.29 -4.47
N THR A 210 -10.43 -7.07 -5.08
CA THR A 210 -10.64 -7.23 -6.53
C THR A 210 -10.58 -5.90 -7.30
N LEU A 211 -10.53 -4.77 -6.60
CA LEU A 211 -10.23 -3.45 -7.15
C LEU A 211 -8.71 -3.32 -7.35
#